data_3e41a6e172f257ec4619a760e55d02dc
#
_entry.id   3e41a6e172f257ec4619a760e55d02dc
#
_cell.length_a   1.000
_cell.length_b   1.000
_cell.length_c   1.000
_cell.angle_alpha   90.00
_cell.angle_beta   90.00
_cell.angle_gamma   90.00
#
_symmetry.space_group_name_H-M   'P 1'
#
loop_
_entity.id
_entity.type
_entity.pdbx_description
1 polymer ?
#
loop_
_entity_poly.entity_id
_entity_poly.type
_entity_poly.pdbx_seq_one_letter_code
_entity_poly.pdbx_strand_id
1 'polypeptide(L)'
;ALSPNTNAAAARVLDRLGISVTPAAAAGCCGALDFHLDAQERGRQRARRNIDAWWPLLREGAEAIVQTASGCGAFVKDYAYLLRDDPRYADKAHEVAAAARDLVEVLRDEPLESLGLRCDQRLAFHCPCTLQHAQRLGGAVEAVLRRLGFHLTEVADGHLCCGSAGTYSLTQPALSRRLRDNRLDALESGAPDVIATANVGCQAHLDGAGRTPVRHWIELLDQALPGGE
;
A
#
# COMPACT_ATOMS: atom_id res chain seq x y z
N ALA A 1 1.57 -14.95 1.65
CA ALA A 1 1.29 -13.51 1.82
C ALA A 1 0.64 -13.28 3.18
N LEU A 2 0.99 -12.18 3.86
CA LEU A 2 0.42 -11.82 5.17
C LEU A 2 -1.07 -11.39 5.05
N SER A 3 -1.48 -10.84 3.91
CA SER A 3 -2.84 -10.37 3.65
C SER A 3 -3.26 -10.71 2.22
N PRO A 4 -3.65 -11.96 1.94
CA PRO A 4 -4.09 -12.36 0.59
C PRO A 4 -5.38 -11.64 0.17
N ASN A 5 -6.22 -11.27 1.12
CA ASN A 5 -7.50 -10.61 0.87
C ASN A 5 -7.34 -9.20 0.28
N THR A 6 -6.27 -8.48 0.61
CA THR A 6 -6.03 -7.12 0.11
C THR A 6 -5.96 -7.07 -1.43
N ASN A 7 -5.24 -8.01 -2.06
CA ASN A 7 -5.15 -8.06 -3.52
C ASN A 7 -6.47 -8.48 -4.15
N ALA A 8 -7.19 -9.41 -3.53
CA ALA A 8 -8.51 -9.83 -4.01
C ALA A 8 -9.53 -8.68 -3.91
N ALA A 9 -9.53 -7.94 -2.81
CA ALA A 9 -10.35 -6.75 -2.63
C ALA A 9 -10.01 -5.67 -3.68
N ALA A 10 -8.72 -5.39 -3.90
CA ALA A 10 -8.30 -4.46 -4.93
C ALA A 10 -8.79 -4.87 -6.32
N ALA A 11 -8.67 -6.15 -6.67
CA ALA A 11 -9.14 -6.66 -7.96
C ALA A 11 -10.66 -6.49 -8.12
N ARG A 12 -11.47 -6.77 -7.09
CA ARG A 12 -12.93 -6.59 -7.16
C ARG A 12 -13.34 -5.12 -7.29
N VAL A 13 -12.70 -4.23 -6.54
CA VAL A 13 -12.99 -2.80 -6.62
C VAL A 13 -12.61 -2.25 -8.01
N LEU A 14 -11.45 -2.63 -8.55
CA LEU A 14 -11.01 -2.22 -9.89
C LEU A 14 -11.94 -2.78 -10.98
N ASP A 15 -12.34 -4.05 -10.88
CA ASP A 15 -13.28 -4.67 -11.82
C ASP A 15 -14.63 -3.93 -11.86
N ARG A 16 -15.16 -3.52 -10.70
CA ARG A 16 -16.39 -2.71 -10.62
C ARG A 16 -16.27 -1.35 -11.31
N LEU A 17 -15.07 -0.83 -11.46
CA LEU A 17 -14.76 0.40 -12.21
C LEU A 17 -14.44 0.12 -13.70
N GLY A 18 -14.52 -1.12 -14.15
CA GLY A 18 -14.20 -1.52 -15.52
C GLY A 18 -12.70 -1.63 -15.79
N ILE A 19 -11.86 -1.66 -14.74
CA ILE A 19 -10.40 -1.78 -14.86
C ILE A 19 -10.02 -3.26 -14.74
N SER A 20 -9.51 -3.83 -15.84
CA SER A 20 -9.05 -5.22 -15.89
C SER A 20 -7.71 -5.39 -15.16
N VAL A 21 -7.61 -6.42 -14.34
CA VAL A 21 -6.37 -6.76 -13.61
C VAL A 21 -5.77 -8.05 -14.13
N THR A 22 -4.54 -7.99 -14.62
CA THR A 22 -3.78 -9.17 -15.09
C THR A 22 -2.79 -9.62 -14.02
N PRO A 23 -2.91 -10.86 -13.49
CA PRO A 23 -1.95 -11.37 -12.52
C PRO A 23 -0.59 -11.65 -13.15
N ALA A 24 0.48 -11.11 -12.60
CA ALA A 24 1.86 -11.43 -12.98
C ALA A 24 2.40 -12.55 -12.08
N ALA A 25 2.07 -13.81 -12.40
CA ALA A 25 2.36 -14.97 -11.55
C ALA A 25 3.87 -15.19 -11.27
N ALA A 26 4.76 -14.73 -12.15
CA ALA A 26 6.20 -14.81 -11.98
C ALA A 26 6.79 -13.71 -11.08
N ALA A 27 6.01 -12.66 -10.78
CA ALA A 27 6.42 -11.59 -9.87
C ALA A 27 6.49 -12.09 -8.42
N GLY A 28 7.28 -11.40 -7.61
CA GLY A 28 7.48 -11.76 -6.21
C GLY A 28 7.70 -10.55 -5.30
N CYS A 29 8.44 -10.76 -4.21
CA CYS A 29 8.81 -9.68 -3.29
C CYS A 29 9.54 -8.56 -4.04
N CYS A 30 9.20 -7.29 -3.73
CA CYS A 30 9.83 -6.11 -4.35
C CYS A 30 11.34 -6.02 -4.11
N GLY A 31 11.86 -6.65 -3.04
CA GLY A 31 13.30 -6.65 -2.72
C GLY A 31 13.71 -5.58 -1.72
N ALA A 32 12.81 -4.70 -1.29
CA ALA A 32 13.12 -3.62 -0.37
C ALA A 32 13.81 -4.10 0.92
N LEU A 33 13.29 -5.18 1.50
CA LEU A 33 13.82 -5.71 2.76
C LEU A 33 15.27 -6.18 2.61
N ASP A 34 15.56 -6.97 1.57
CA ASP A 34 16.93 -7.44 1.31
C ASP A 34 17.86 -6.25 1.06
N PHE A 35 17.43 -5.28 0.25
CA PHE A 35 18.24 -4.13 -0.11
C PHE A 35 18.60 -3.25 1.09
N HIS A 36 17.63 -2.95 1.95
CA HIS A 36 17.82 -2.10 3.13
C HIS A 36 18.54 -2.82 4.29
N LEU A 37 18.64 -4.15 4.24
CA LEU A 37 19.40 -4.96 5.19
C LEU A 37 20.81 -5.35 4.67
N ASP A 38 21.38 -4.51 3.81
CA ASP A 38 22.73 -4.68 3.24
C ASP A 38 22.93 -5.89 2.32
N ALA A 39 21.85 -6.60 1.98
CA ALA A 39 21.86 -7.63 0.94
C ALA A 39 21.47 -7.03 -0.43
N GLN A 40 22.15 -5.95 -0.82
CA GLN A 40 21.77 -5.11 -1.96
C GLN A 40 21.66 -5.87 -3.26
N GLU A 41 22.61 -6.77 -3.57
CA GLU A 41 22.56 -7.54 -4.81
C GLU A 41 21.36 -8.50 -4.84
N ARG A 42 20.99 -9.08 -3.71
CA ARG A 42 19.76 -9.89 -3.61
C ARG A 42 18.51 -9.05 -3.83
N GLY A 43 18.50 -7.82 -3.33
CA GLY A 43 17.44 -6.83 -3.63
C GLY A 43 17.33 -6.54 -5.14
N ARG A 44 18.49 -6.31 -5.82
CA ARG A 44 18.55 -6.12 -7.28
C ARG A 44 18.09 -7.34 -8.05
N GLN A 45 18.45 -8.55 -7.63
CA GLN A 45 17.99 -9.80 -8.26
C GLN A 45 16.46 -9.93 -8.20
N ARG A 46 15.84 -9.55 -7.07
CA ARG A 46 14.37 -9.52 -6.98
C ARG A 46 13.76 -8.47 -7.91
N ALA A 47 14.36 -7.30 -8.01
CA ALA A 47 13.91 -6.26 -8.94
C ALA A 47 13.97 -6.74 -10.40
N ARG A 48 15.10 -7.36 -10.82
CA ARG A 48 15.24 -7.94 -12.17
C ARG A 48 14.16 -8.99 -12.46
N ARG A 49 13.91 -9.91 -11.50
CA ARG A 49 12.85 -10.91 -11.64
C ARG A 49 11.48 -10.27 -11.82
N ASN A 50 11.17 -9.23 -11.06
CA ASN A 50 9.90 -8.53 -11.18
C ASN A 50 9.80 -7.78 -12.50
N ILE A 51 10.89 -7.17 -12.97
CA ILE A 51 10.95 -6.52 -14.30
C ILE A 51 10.70 -7.56 -15.41
N ASP A 52 11.33 -8.73 -15.33
CA ASP A 52 11.11 -9.80 -16.31
C ASP A 52 9.66 -10.28 -16.33
N ALA A 53 8.94 -10.20 -15.19
CA ALA A 53 7.53 -10.55 -15.10
C ALA A 53 6.58 -9.46 -15.61
N TRP A 54 6.91 -8.18 -15.39
CA TRP A 54 6.00 -7.06 -15.66
C TRP A 54 6.24 -6.37 -17.00
N TRP A 55 7.50 -6.25 -17.41
CA TRP A 55 7.85 -5.52 -18.62
C TRP A 55 7.20 -6.09 -19.91
N PRO A 56 7.08 -7.43 -20.11
CA PRO A 56 6.33 -7.98 -21.24
C PRO A 56 4.86 -7.54 -21.23
N LEU A 57 4.20 -7.55 -20.08
CA LEU A 57 2.80 -7.12 -19.96
C LEU A 57 2.62 -5.63 -20.29
N LEU A 58 3.57 -4.77 -19.91
CA LEU A 58 3.56 -3.37 -20.32
C LEU A 58 3.69 -3.23 -21.84
N ARG A 59 4.52 -4.05 -22.49
CA ARG A 59 4.66 -4.07 -23.95
C ARG A 59 3.43 -4.62 -24.68
N GLU A 60 2.62 -5.40 -23.99
CA GLU A 60 1.33 -5.94 -24.46
C GLU A 60 0.15 -5.00 -24.18
N GLY A 61 0.39 -3.84 -23.56
CA GLY A 61 -0.62 -2.79 -23.39
C GLY A 61 -1.13 -2.61 -21.94
N ALA A 62 -0.49 -3.24 -20.93
CA ALA A 62 -0.80 -2.90 -19.55
C ALA A 62 -0.39 -1.45 -19.26
N GLU A 63 -1.29 -0.68 -18.66
CA GLU A 63 -1.11 0.76 -18.43
C GLU A 63 -0.39 1.07 -17.12
N ALA A 64 -0.49 0.18 -16.12
CA ALA A 64 0.09 0.39 -14.80
C ALA A 64 0.47 -0.93 -14.10
N ILE A 65 1.45 -0.84 -13.20
CA ILE A 65 1.80 -1.87 -12.23
C ILE A 65 1.29 -1.42 -10.88
N VAL A 66 0.13 -1.95 -10.47
CA VAL A 66 -0.55 -1.50 -9.26
C VAL A 66 0.04 -2.13 -8.02
N GLN A 67 0.38 -1.32 -7.04
CA GLN A 67 0.90 -1.74 -5.74
C GLN A 67 -0.12 -1.48 -4.65
N THR A 68 -0.47 -2.53 -3.91
CA THR A 68 -1.40 -2.46 -2.76
C THR A 68 -0.68 -2.19 -1.43
N ALA A 69 0.65 -2.22 -1.40
CA ALA A 69 1.45 -1.91 -0.22
C ALA A 69 2.38 -0.74 -0.51
N SER A 70 2.16 0.40 0.14
CA SER A 70 2.90 1.64 -0.11
C SER A 70 4.43 1.50 0.03
N GLY A 71 4.91 0.61 0.90
CA GLY A 71 6.35 0.31 1.03
C GLY A 71 6.92 -0.39 -0.20
N CYS A 72 6.18 -1.34 -0.79
CA CYS A 72 6.56 -1.97 -2.05
C CYS A 72 6.45 -0.96 -3.20
N GLY A 73 5.38 -0.16 -3.24
CA GLY A 73 5.18 0.87 -4.26
C GLY A 73 6.34 1.87 -4.32
N ALA A 74 6.75 2.38 -3.17
CA ALA A 74 7.91 3.27 -3.08
C ALA A 74 9.17 2.64 -3.66
N PHE A 75 9.46 1.39 -3.28
CA PHE A 75 10.69 0.71 -3.74
C PHE A 75 10.64 0.32 -5.22
N VAL A 76 9.48 -0.05 -5.77
CA VAL A 76 9.33 -0.32 -7.21
C VAL A 76 9.54 0.94 -8.05
N LYS A 77 9.07 2.09 -7.58
CA LYS A 77 9.33 3.40 -8.21
C LYS A 77 10.83 3.75 -8.23
N ASP A 78 11.62 3.20 -7.30
CA ASP A 78 13.08 3.39 -7.24
C ASP A 78 13.87 2.39 -8.11
N TYR A 79 13.24 1.44 -8.81
CA TYR A 79 13.93 0.44 -9.63
C TYR A 79 14.81 1.07 -10.72
N ALA A 80 14.38 2.19 -11.29
CA ALA A 80 15.18 2.95 -12.27
C ALA A 80 16.53 3.39 -11.67
N TYR A 81 16.53 3.92 -10.45
CA TYR A 81 17.75 4.29 -9.74
C TYR A 81 18.57 3.05 -9.32
N LEU A 82 17.88 2.02 -8.84
CA LEU A 82 18.49 0.80 -8.33
C LEU A 82 19.33 0.04 -9.39
N LEU A 83 18.85 0.07 -10.64
CA LEU A 83 19.42 -0.68 -11.76
C LEU A 83 19.99 0.24 -12.86
N ARG A 84 20.25 1.53 -12.56
CA ARG A 84 20.73 2.52 -13.55
C ARG A 84 22.03 2.14 -14.26
N ASP A 85 22.89 1.37 -13.56
CA ASP A 85 24.19 0.94 -14.08
C ASP A 85 24.15 -0.51 -14.65
N ASP A 86 22.96 -1.13 -14.72
CA ASP A 86 22.79 -2.47 -15.28
C ASP A 86 22.48 -2.37 -16.79
N PRO A 87 23.42 -2.77 -17.68
CA PRO A 87 23.28 -2.59 -19.13
C PRO A 87 22.11 -3.39 -19.73
N ARG A 88 21.57 -4.39 -19.02
CA ARG A 88 20.47 -5.23 -19.48
C ARG A 88 19.11 -4.76 -18.95
N TYR A 89 19.10 -4.03 -17.84
CA TYR A 89 17.87 -3.72 -17.13
C TYR A 89 17.59 -2.23 -16.93
N ALA A 90 18.54 -1.32 -17.17
CA ALA A 90 18.38 0.11 -16.92
C ALA A 90 17.12 0.68 -17.62
N ASP A 91 16.97 0.45 -18.92
CA ASP A 91 15.83 0.96 -19.70
C ASP A 91 14.50 0.32 -19.25
N LYS A 92 14.49 -1.00 -19.06
CA LYS A 92 13.30 -1.73 -18.56
C LYS A 92 12.91 -1.29 -17.15
N ALA A 93 13.88 -1.07 -16.29
CA ALA A 93 13.67 -0.58 -14.93
C ALA A 93 13.04 0.83 -14.94
N HIS A 94 13.47 1.68 -15.87
CA HIS A 94 12.89 2.99 -16.06
C HIS A 94 11.41 2.90 -16.49
N GLU A 95 11.07 2.07 -17.47
CA GLU A 95 9.69 1.85 -17.94
C GLU A 95 8.82 1.28 -16.81
N VAL A 96 9.30 0.26 -16.08
CA VAL A 96 8.60 -0.36 -14.94
C VAL A 96 8.37 0.65 -13.81
N ALA A 97 9.38 1.42 -13.45
CA ALA A 97 9.26 2.44 -12.41
C ALA A 97 8.28 3.55 -12.81
N ALA A 98 8.30 3.96 -14.09
CA ALA A 98 7.38 4.96 -14.63
C ALA A 98 5.92 4.46 -14.67
N ALA A 99 5.71 3.15 -14.86
CA ALA A 99 4.39 2.53 -14.84
C ALA A 99 3.90 2.14 -13.44
N ALA A 100 4.76 2.15 -12.42
CA ALA A 100 4.39 1.79 -11.05
C ALA A 100 3.43 2.82 -10.45
N ARG A 101 2.31 2.34 -9.90
CA ARG A 101 1.29 3.16 -9.24
C ARG A 101 0.95 2.56 -7.88
N ASP A 102 0.83 3.42 -6.88
CA ASP A 102 0.09 3.06 -5.68
C ASP A 102 -1.40 2.95 -6.03
N LEU A 103 -2.12 2.08 -5.34
CA LEU A 103 -3.54 1.87 -5.62
C LEU A 103 -4.34 3.18 -5.56
N VAL A 104 -3.99 4.10 -4.67
CA VAL A 104 -4.67 5.40 -4.58
C VAL A 104 -4.42 6.28 -5.82
N GLU A 105 -3.28 6.16 -6.49
CA GLU A 105 -2.99 6.91 -7.72
C GLU A 105 -3.89 6.45 -8.87
N VAL A 106 -4.31 5.18 -8.88
CA VAL A 106 -5.28 4.67 -9.85
C VAL A 106 -6.69 5.14 -9.48
N LEU A 107 -7.10 4.92 -8.23
CA LEU A 107 -8.49 5.15 -7.83
C LEU A 107 -8.89 6.62 -7.73
N ARG A 108 -7.98 7.53 -7.39
CA ARG A 108 -8.33 8.94 -7.15
C ARG A 108 -8.94 9.65 -8.37
N ASP A 109 -8.58 9.21 -9.57
CA ASP A 109 -8.99 9.83 -10.84
C ASP A 109 -10.19 9.10 -11.48
N GLU A 110 -10.68 8.00 -10.86
CA GLU A 110 -11.81 7.22 -11.34
C GLU A 110 -13.17 7.75 -10.87
N PRO A 111 -14.27 7.42 -11.58
CA PRO A 111 -15.63 7.81 -11.21
C PRO A 111 -16.16 6.96 -10.03
N LEU A 112 -15.56 7.13 -8.86
CA LEU A 112 -15.78 6.28 -7.67
C LEU A 112 -17.24 6.28 -7.18
N GLU A 113 -18.02 7.31 -7.51
CA GLU A 113 -19.43 7.44 -7.14
C GLU A 113 -20.29 6.31 -7.73
N SER A 114 -19.83 5.74 -8.86
CA SER A 114 -20.49 4.60 -9.51
C SER A 114 -20.45 3.32 -8.68
N LEU A 115 -19.55 3.22 -7.69
CA LEU A 115 -19.45 2.08 -6.79
C LEU A 115 -20.65 1.95 -5.84
N GLY A 116 -21.36 3.05 -5.56
CA GLY A 116 -22.58 3.06 -4.72
C GLY A 116 -22.33 2.54 -3.30
N LEU A 117 -21.16 2.84 -2.72
CA LEU A 117 -20.75 2.31 -1.42
C LEU A 117 -21.67 2.78 -0.29
N ARG A 118 -21.82 1.95 0.72
CA ARG A 118 -22.52 2.27 1.97
C ARG A 118 -21.60 1.94 3.15
N CYS A 119 -21.26 2.94 3.95
CA CYS A 119 -20.43 2.76 5.12
C CYS A 119 -20.89 3.71 6.23
N ASP A 120 -21.31 3.15 7.36
CA ASP A 120 -21.71 3.90 8.55
C ASP A 120 -20.59 3.91 9.62
N GLN A 121 -19.46 3.23 9.36
CA GLN A 121 -18.34 3.12 10.29
C GLN A 121 -17.52 4.42 10.32
N ARG A 122 -17.07 4.78 11.52
CA ARG A 122 -16.09 5.85 11.72
C ARG A 122 -14.68 5.28 11.55
N LEU A 123 -13.91 5.88 10.66
CA LEU A 123 -12.56 5.44 10.34
C LEU A 123 -11.52 6.42 10.86
N ALA A 124 -10.44 5.91 11.49
CA ALA A 124 -9.20 6.65 11.60
C ALA A 124 -8.24 6.18 10.49
N PHE A 125 -7.60 7.07 9.75
CA PHE A 125 -6.63 6.67 8.74
C PHE A 125 -5.19 6.82 9.24
N HIS A 126 -4.46 5.71 9.27
CA HIS A 126 -3.01 5.73 9.45
C HIS A 126 -2.34 5.87 8.07
N CYS A 127 -1.83 7.07 7.76
CA CYS A 127 -1.03 7.29 6.57
C CYS A 127 0.38 6.69 6.75
N PRO A 128 0.77 5.65 6.00
CA PRO A 128 2.12 5.07 6.11
C PRO A 128 3.21 6.07 5.70
N CYS A 129 4.37 6.03 6.37
CA CYS A 129 5.52 6.90 6.06
C CYS A 129 5.92 6.81 4.58
N THR A 130 5.87 5.60 4.00
CA THR A 130 6.22 5.36 2.59
C THR A 130 5.21 5.99 1.63
N LEU A 131 3.93 6.04 1.99
CA LEU A 131 2.91 6.76 1.22
C LEU A 131 3.10 8.27 1.35
N GLN A 132 3.21 8.76 2.59
CA GLN A 132 3.27 10.19 2.89
C GLN A 132 4.55 10.84 2.38
N HIS A 133 5.72 10.26 2.70
CA HIS A 133 7.02 10.89 2.47
C HIS A 133 7.71 10.40 1.20
N ALA A 134 7.80 9.08 0.99
CA ALA A 134 8.51 8.53 -0.17
C ALA A 134 7.72 8.75 -1.47
N GLN A 135 6.43 8.45 -1.48
CA GLN A 135 5.58 8.62 -2.65
C GLN A 135 4.90 10.00 -2.74
N ARG A 136 4.94 10.82 -1.67
CA ARG A 136 4.32 12.15 -1.60
C ARG A 136 2.81 12.14 -1.88
N LEU A 137 2.13 11.12 -1.41
CA LEU A 137 0.69 10.89 -1.56
C LEU A 137 -0.07 11.10 -0.23
N GLY A 138 0.48 11.90 0.68
CA GLY A 138 -0.20 12.25 1.94
C GLY A 138 -1.54 12.92 1.67
N GLY A 139 -2.60 12.48 2.37
CA GLY A 139 -3.97 12.99 2.19
C GLY A 139 -4.75 12.39 1.02
N ALA A 140 -4.09 11.67 0.09
CA ALA A 140 -4.75 11.15 -1.10
C ALA A 140 -5.78 10.06 -0.77
N VAL A 141 -5.46 9.12 0.12
CA VAL A 141 -6.41 8.07 0.53
C VAL A 141 -7.55 8.66 1.33
N GLU A 142 -7.27 9.60 2.23
CA GLU A 142 -8.30 10.30 3.00
C GLU A 142 -9.27 11.08 2.08
N ALA A 143 -8.76 11.70 1.01
CA ALA A 143 -9.59 12.37 0.02
C ALA A 143 -10.51 11.40 -0.72
N VAL A 144 -9.99 10.24 -1.14
CA VAL A 144 -10.77 9.16 -1.75
C VAL A 144 -11.86 8.65 -0.80
N LEU A 145 -11.50 8.36 0.44
CA LEU A 145 -12.43 7.86 1.45
C LEU A 145 -13.56 8.87 1.73
N ARG A 146 -13.24 10.17 1.88
CA ARG A 146 -14.26 11.22 2.06
C ARG A 146 -15.17 11.35 0.84
N ARG A 147 -14.62 11.32 -0.37
CA ARG A 147 -15.38 11.35 -1.62
C ARG A 147 -16.37 10.19 -1.72
N LEU A 148 -16.02 9.03 -1.16
CA LEU A 148 -16.85 7.84 -1.08
C LEU A 148 -17.86 7.85 0.09
N GLY A 149 -17.88 8.90 0.90
CA GLY A 149 -18.84 9.06 2.01
C GLY A 149 -18.41 8.39 3.33
N PHE A 150 -17.15 7.94 3.45
CA PHE A 150 -16.66 7.40 4.73
C PHE A 150 -16.48 8.52 5.77
N HIS A 151 -16.85 8.23 7.00
CA HIS A 151 -16.71 9.15 8.14
C HIS A 151 -15.32 9.04 8.75
N LEU A 152 -14.42 9.96 8.38
CA LEU A 152 -13.06 9.99 8.93
C LEU A 152 -13.02 10.78 10.24
N THR A 153 -12.47 10.18 11.29
CA THR A 153 -12.13 10.89 12.54
C THR A 153 -10.89 11.74 12.34
N GLU A 154 -10.76 12.82 13.11
CA GLU A 154 -9.52 13.59 13.16
C GLU A 154 -8.43 12.76 13.86
N VAL A 155 -7.22 12.82 13.31
CA VAL A 155 -6.07 12.12 13.85
C VAL A 155 -4.95 13.14 14.09
N ALA A 156 -4.64 13.34 15.36
CA ALA A 156 -3.51 14.18 15.75
C ALA A 156 -2.19 13.56 15.28
N ASP A 157 -1.18 14.41 15.06
CA ASP A 157 0.18 13.98 14.74
C ASP A 157 0.26 12.95 13.59
N GLY A 158 -0.43 13.25 12.49
CA GLY A 158 -0.56 12.37 11.32
C GLY A 158 0.77 11.83 10.78
N HIS A 159 1.88 12.52 11.09
CA HIS A 159 3.25 12.15 10.69
C HIS A 159 3.89 11.04 11.53
N LEU A 160 3.32 10.66 12.68
CA LEU A 160 3.90 9.65 13.56
C LEU A 160 3.99 8.26 12.88
N CYS A 161 5.17 7.63 13.04
CA CYS A 161 5.43 6.29 12.58
C CYS A 161 4.69 5.25 13.43
N CYS A 162 4.20 4.17 12.80
CA CYS A 162 3.61 3.03 13.53
C CYS A 162 4.65 2.15 14.25
N GLY A 163 5.94 2.34 14.01
CA GLY A 163 7.01 1.53 14.61
C GLY A 163 7.33 0.22 13.88
N SER A 164 6.63 -0.16 12.82
CA SER A 164 6.88 -1.43 12.08
C SER A 164 8.25 -1.46 11.42
N ALA A 165 8.52 -0.50 10.53
CA ALA A 165 9.79 -0.24 9.82
C ALA A 165 10.63 -1.48 9.46
N GLY A 166 10.08 -2.38 8.65
CA GLY A 166 10.76 -3.59 8.19
C GLY A 166 11.10 -4.53 9.35
N THR A 167 12.41 -4.75 9.59
CA THR A 167 12.89 -5.61 10.70
C THR A 167 13.01 -4.87 12.04
N TYR A 168 12.79 -3.56 12.07
CA TYR A 168 12.96 -2.75 13.28
C TYR A 168 12.11 -3.27 14.45
N SER A 169 10.88 -3.71 14.18
CA SER A 169 10.01 -4.31 15.19
C SER A 169 10.57 -5.59 15.82
N LEU A 170 11.48 -6.27 15.14
CA LEU A 170 12.16 -7.47 15.64
C LEU A 170 13.46 -7.11 16.35
N THR A 171 14.25 -6.17 15.82
CA THR A 171 15.57 -5.81 16.35
C THR A 171 15.52 -4.80 17.47
N GLN A 172 14.46 -3.97 17.53
CA GLN A 172 14.22 -2.93 18.54
C GLN A 172 12.79 -3.01 19.12
N PRO A 173 12.38 -4.17 19.67
CA PRO A 173 10.98 -4.43 19.99
C PRO A 173 10.40 -3.48 21.05
N ALA A 174 11.20 -3.05 22.03
CA ALA A 174 10.73 -2.14 23.08
C ALA A 174 10.37 -0.76 22.50
N LEU A 175 11.25 -0.20 21.67
CA LEU A 175 11.05 1.11 21.08
C LEU A 175 9.96 1.06 19.99
N SER A 176 9.92 0.01 19.19
CA SER A 176 8.89 -0.25 18.20
C SER A 176 7.49 -0.31 18.81
N ARG A 177 7.31 -1.03 19.92
CA ARG A 177 6.03 -1.07 20.66
C ARG A 177 5.65 0.30 21.19
N ARG A 178 6.59 1.07 21.74
CA ARG A 178 6.32 2.43 22.23
C ARG A 178 5.83 3.34 21.10
N LEU A 179 6.46 3.28 19.91
CA LEU A 179 6.00 4.03 18.74
C LEU A 179 4.60 3.59 18.30
N ARG A 180 4.33 2.28 18.30
CA ARG A 180 3.02 1.72 18.00
C ARG A 180 1.94 2.24 18.93
N ASP A 181 2.20 2.16 20.22
CA ASP A 181 1.23 2.54 21.25
C ASP A 181 0.93 4.04 21.20
N ASN A 182 1.94 4.90 21.07
CA ASN A 182 1.77 6.33 20.83
C ASN A 182 0.94 6.61 19.56
N ARG A 183 1.16 5.84 18.49
CA ARG A 183 0.42 6.00 17.25
C ARG A 183 -1.03 5.56 17.40
N LEU A 184 -1.28 4.47 18.11
CA LEU A 184 -2.65 4.00 18.41
C LEU A 184 -3.40 5.02 19.27
N ASP A 185 -2.76 5.60 20.29
CA ASP A 185 -3.39 6.63 21.11
C ASP A 185 -3.87 7.83 20.28
N ALA A 186 -3.06 8.28 19.30
CA ALA A 186 -3.44 9.35 18.40
C ALA A 186 -4.57 8.92 17.43
N LEU A 187 -4.55 7.70 16.91
CA LEU A 187 -5.56 7.19 15.98
C LEU A 187 -6.92 6.97 16.70
N GLU A 188 -6.90 6.55 17.94
CA GLU A 188 -8.09 6.23 18.72
C GLU A 188 -8.72 7.45 19.43
N SER A 189 -8.07 8.62 19.39
CA SER A 189 -8.58 9.84 20.04
C SER A 189 -9.97 10.26 19.55
N GLY A 190 -10.30 9.98 18.30
CA GLY A 190 -11.62 10.21 17.69
C GLY A 190 -12.62 9.07 17.92
N ALA A 191 -12.29 8.06 18.72
CA ALA A 191 -13.08 6.84 18.95
C ALA A 191 -13.57 6.19 17.64
N PRO A 192 -12.68 5.79 16.70
CA PRO A 192 -13.05 5.12 15.46
C PRO A 192 -13.52 3.69 15.73
N ASP A 193 -14.38 3.17 14.84
CA ASP A 193 -14.80 1.77 14.86
C ASP A 193 -13.71 0.86 14.25
N VAL A 194 -12.93 1.41 13.30
CA VAL A 194 -11.82 0.71 12.64
C VAL A 194 -10.72 1.70 12.22
N ILE A 195 -9.48 1.23 12.25
CA ILE A 195 -8.32 1.95 11.73
C ILE A 195 -8.02 1.44 10.31
N ALA A 196 -7.96 2.34 9.34
CA ALA A 196 -7.58 2.04 7.97
C ALA A 196 -6.10 2.38 7.72
N THR A 197 -5.41 1.60 6.90
CA THR A 197 -4.04 1.89 6.46
C THR A 197 -3.79 1.38 5.04
N ALA A 198 -2.73 1.87 4.38
CA ALA A 198 -2.32 1.49 3.02
C ALA A 198 -1.01 0.66 2.99
N ASN A 199 -0.66 0.01 4.09
CA ASN A 199 0.58 -0.79 4.17
C ASN A 199 0.41 -2.00 5.08
N VAL A 200 0.66 -3.19 4.55
CA VAL A 200 0.53 -4.46 5.27
C VAL A 200 1.43 -4.57 6.50
N GLY A 201 2.61 -3.95 6.48
CA GLY A 201 3.51 -3.94 7.64
C GLY A 201 2.96 -3.07 8.78
N CYS A 202 2.39 -1.90 8.46
CA CYS A 202 1.72 -1.06 9.44
C CYS A 202 0.45 -1.75 9.95
N GLN A 203 -0.34 -2.35 9.06
CA GLN A 203 -1.55 -3.09 9.42
C GLN A 203 -1.24 -4.17 10.47
N ALA A 204 -0.33 -5.09 10.14
CA ALA A 204 0.00 -6.21 11.03
C ALA A 204 0.57 -5.74 12.37
N HIS A 205 1.38 -4.66 12.37
CA HIS A 205 2.00 -4.16 13.58
C HIS A 205 1.02 -3.44 14.51
N LEU A 206 0.14 -2.62 13.96
CA LEU A 206 -0.90 -1.91 14.73
C LEU A 206 -1.98 -2.89 15.22
N ASP A 207 -2.47 -3.79 14.35
CA ASP A 207 -3.49 -4.79 14.71
C ASP A 207 -3.00 -5.77 15.77
N GLY A 208 -1.70 -6.07 15.77
CA GLY A 208 -1.05 -6.91 16.78
C GLY A 208 -1.04 -6.35 18.22
N ALA A 209 -1.53 -5.13 18.44
CA ALA A 209 -1.76 -4.58 19.76
C ALA A 209 -3.07 -5.08 20.39
N GLY A 210 -4.00 -5.64 19.60
CA GLY A 210 -5.30 -6.13 20.08
C GLY A 210 -6.24 -5.04 20.58
N ARG A 211 -6.09 -3.80 20.08
CA ARG A 211 -6.94 -2.63 20.39
C ARG A 211 -8.00 -2.47 19.27
N THR A 212 -8.22 -1.28 18.75
CA THR A 212 -9.12 -1.04 17.61
C THR A 212 -8.69 -1.88 16.40
N PRO A 213 -9.60 -2.60 15.71
CA PRO A 213 -9.25 -3.41 14.54
C PRO A 213 -8.58 -2.58 13.44
N VAL A 214 -7.54 -3.14 12.80
CA VAL A 214 -6.81 -2.46 11.71
C VAL A 214 -7.01 -3.22 10.41
N ARG A 215 -7.44 -2.53 9.35
CA ARG A 215 -7.72 -3.11 8.03
C ARG A 215 -7.00 -2.32 6.94
N HIS A 216 -6.76 -2.99 5.82
CA HIS A 216 -6.34 -2.27 4.63
C HIS A 216 -7.51 -1.45 4.07
N TRP A 217 -7.29 -0.19 3.69
CA TRP A 217 -8.34 0.70 3.24
C TRP A 217 -9.17 0.16 2.06
N ILE A 218 -8.54 -0.60 1.15
CA ILE A 218 -9.23 -1.20 0.02
C ILE A 218 -10.17 -2.35 0.43
N GLU A 219 -9.86 -3.05 1.52
CA GLU A 219 -10.73 -4.09 2.06
C GLU A 219 -12.01 -3.49 2.61
N LEU A 220 -11.94 -2.27 3.17
CA LEU A 220 -13.11 -1.54 3.64
C LEU A 220 -13.99 -1.06 2.46
N LEU A 221 -13.38 -0.64 1.36
CA LEU A 221 -14.13 -0.31 0.14
C LEU A 221 -14.85 -1.54 -0.41
N ASP A 222 -14.13 -2.65 -0.52
CA ASP A 222 -14.67 -3.93 -1.01
C ASP A 222 -15.85 -4.43 -0.17
N GLN A 223 -15.74 -4.36 1.17
CA GLN A 223 -16.83 -4.72 2.09
C GLN A 223 -18.04 -3.80 1.98
N ALA A 224 -17.84 -2.54 1.61
CA ALA A 224 -18.91 -1.56 1.43
C ALA A 224 -19.60 -1.65 0.06
N LEU A 225 -19.12 -2.49 -0.87
CA LEU A 225 -19.73 -2.68 -2.19
C LEU A 225 -21.13 -3.28 -2.07
N PRO A 226 -22.12 -2.83 -2.88
CA PRO A 226 -23.43 -3.45 -2.91
C PRO A 226 -23.34 -4.93 -3.32
N GLY A 227 -23.91 -5.84 -2.49
CA GLY A 227 -23.93 -7.27 -2.76
C GLY A 227 -22.64 -8.02 -2.39
N GLY A 228 -21.72 -7.41 -1.63
CA GLY A 228 -20.62 -8.10 -0.97
C GLY A 228 -21.14 -8.76 0.30
N GLU A 229 -21.30 -10.10 0.31
CA GLU A 229 -21.40 -10.94 1.50
C GLU A 229 -20.04 -11.53 1.83
#